data_e997abff23ce1f0b78ebe65092f346df
#
_entry.id   e997abff23ce1f0b78ebe65092f346df
#
_cell.length_a   1.000
_cell.length_b   1.000
_cell.length_c   1.000
_cell.angle_alpha   90.00
_cell.angle_beta   90.00
_cell.angle_gamma   90.00
#
_symmetry.space_group_name_H-M   'P 1'
#
loop_
_entity.id
_entity.type
_entity.pdbx_description
1 polymer ?
#
loop_
_entity_poly.entity_id
_entity_poly.type
_entity_poly.pdbx_seq_one_letter_code
_entity_poly.pdbx_strand_id
1 'polypeptide(L)'
;MVQFYAQVPRQRRPTLYAMQSFGRRQRPRRLPPLRPVAVVAVVVTSALLATAAFVTHRLWPLTDRAAGAIDAPGLTAPSGGGPGAAPKVELVAGAPAGHPKHVPARAAIVVDRTTGRVLWQKGAHRPLPIASLTKLMTALVAADRKPGGAFVVTPAMTGVPGYTLGLKAGDRVTERRMLAAALIASANDAANALAVHRSGSIARFVRRMNAEARTLGLHDTHYSNPSGIFDTANNSSAWDQATISLRVLEQPLLRRMVGSKSYTASPTASYVSRNTLLWDYRGAIGIKTGQTTAAGNCIAAAARRKDRSIVVVLLHVDGDEFGTAARLLDWGFRHAG
;
A
#
# COMPACT_ATOMS: atom_id res chain seq x y z
N MET A 1 -19.80 -49.36 36.99
CA MET A 1 -18.78 -50.27 37.52
C MET A 1 -17.61 -50.29 36.56
N VAL A 2 -16.41 -50.12 37.09
CA VAL A 2 -15.06 -50.06 36.49
C VAL A 2 -14.59 -48.66 36.06
N GLN A 3 -13.85 -48.04 37.00
CA GLN A 3 -12.93 -46.92 36.84
C GLN A 3 -11.66 -47.40 36.12
N PHE A 4 -11.12 -46.57 35.20
CA PHE A 4 -9.71 -46.63 34.83
C PHE A 4 -9.04 -45.28 35.08
N TYR A 5 -8.14 -45.27 36.08
CA TYR A 5 -7.16 -44.23 36.33
C TYR A 5 -6.03 -44.32 35.29
N ALA A 6 -5.72 -43.29 34.59
CA ALA A 6 -4.50 -43.15 33.82
C ALA A 6 -3.54 -42.19 34.53
N GLN A 7 -2.34 -42.69 34.84
CA GLN A 7 -1.27 -42.04 35.59
C GLN A 7 -0.57 -40.97 34.73
N VAL A 8 -0.27 -39.81 35.37
CA VAL A 8 0.56 -38.71 34.84
C VAL A 8 2.04 -39.04 35.14
N PRO A 9 2.97 -38.93 34.18
CA PRO A 9 4.41 -39.08 34.44
C PRO A 9 4.99 -37.83 35.07
N ARG A 10 5.73 -38.01 36.19
CA ARG A 10 6.49 -36.98 36.90
C ARG A 10 7.65 -36.47 36.05
N GLN A 11 7.73 -35.16 35.85
CA GLN A 11 8.89 -34.44 35.29
C GLN A 11 10.04 -34.49 36.32
N ARG A 12 11.22 -34.91 35.88
CA ARG A 12 12.51 -34.85 36.62
C ARG A 12 13.05 -33.40 36.54
N ARG A 13 13.47 -32.88 37.71
CA ARG A 13 14.21 -31.61 37.87
C ARG A 13 15.65 -31.82 37.39
N PRO A 14 16.26 -30.84 36.69
CA PRO A 14 17.69 -30.88 36.39
C PRO A 14 18.51 -30.41 37.62
N THR A 15 19.59 -31.12 37.84
CA THR A 15 20.58 -30.99 38.90
C THR A 15 21.43 -29.74 38.69
N LEU A 16 21.65 -28.98 39.75
CA LEU A 16 22.65 -27.88 39.81
C LEU A 16 24.07 -28.43 39.66
N TYR A 17 24.81 -27.94 38.68
CA TYR A 17 26.27 -28.05 38.65
C TYR A 17 26.91 -26.76 39.17
N ALA A 18 27.85 -26.96 40.11
CA ALA A 18 28.56 -25.91 40.81
C ALA A 18 29.47 -25.10 39.91
N MET A 19 29.42 -23.79 40.09
CA MET A 19 30.41 -22.82 39.52
C MET A 19 31.72 -22.90 40.29
N GLN A 20 32.82 -23.21 39.61
CA GLN A 20 34.15 -22.85 40.07
C GLN A 20 34.63 -21.55 39.43
N SER A 21 35.09 -20.68 40.27
CA SER A 21 35.62 -19.33 40.08
C SER A 21 36.88 -19.30 39.19
N PHE A 22 36.94 -18.38 38.23
CA PHE A 22 38.21 -17.75 37.82
C PHE A 22 37.98 -16.23 37.72
N GLY A 23 38.50 -15.54 38.72
CA GLY A 23 38.52 -14.10 38.75
C GLY A 23 39.65 -13.52 37.89
N ARG A 24 39.29 -12.64 36.98
CA ARG A 24 40.14 -11.52 36.54
C ARG A 24 39.27 -10.29 36.38
N ARG A 25 39.35 -9.41 37.38
CA ARG A 25 38.80 -8.04 37.30
C ARG A 25 39.58 -7.29 36.22
N GLN A 26 38.98 -7.06 35.06
CA GLN A 26 39.45 -6.03 34.14
C GLN A 26 39.00 -4.67 34.68
N ARG A 27 39.96 -3.78 34.97
CA ARG A 27 39.70 -2.38 35.33
C ARG A 27 39.08 -1.67 34.14
N PRO A 28 38.04 -0.82 34.33
CA PRO A 28 37.47 -0.01 33.25
C PRO A 28 38.55 0.96 32.72
N ARG A 29 38.82 0.91 31.41
CA ARG A 29 39.66 1.91 30.74
C ARG A 29 38.97 3.27 30.85
N ARG A 30 39.56 4.24 31.55
CA ARG A 30 39.12 5.63 31.54
C ARG A 30 39.37 6.19 30.13
N LEU A 31 38.28 6.64 29.46
CA LEU A 31 38.38 7.43 28.23
C LEU A 31 39.08 8.77 28.56
N PRO A 32 39.94 9.29 27.70
CA PRO A 32 40.55 10.59 27.87
C PRO A 32 39.48 11.69 27.82
N PRO A 33 39.64 12.81 28.58
CA PRO A 33 38.68 13.91 28.56
C PRO A 33 38.64 14.54 27.17
N LEU A 34 37.44 14.73 26.62
CA LEU A 34 37.21 15.45 25.37
C LEU A 34 37.70 16.89 25.50
N ARG A 35 38.51 17.35 24.57
CA ARG A 35 39.04 18.71 24.54
C ARG A 35 37.90 19.70 24.40
N PRO A 36 37.87 20.84 25.11
CA PRO A 36 36.75 21.79 25.14
C PRO A 36 36.40 22.40 23.77
N VAL A 37 37.33 22.39 22.81
CA VAL A 37 37.11 22.87 21.43
C VAL A 37 36.10 21.98 20.66
N ALA A 38 36.05 20.67 20.92
CA ALA A 38 35.12 19.76 20.25
C ALA A 38 33.67 19.94 20.75
N VAL A 39 33.47 20.31 22.00
CA VAL A 39 32.14 20.55 22.58
C VAL A 39 31.51 21.82 22.01
N VAL A 40 32.31 22.89 21.82
CA VAL A 40 31.82 24.13 21.22
C VAL A 40 31.42 23.98 19.77
N ALA A 41 32.16 23.18 18.99
CA ALA A 41 31.80 22.90 17.58
C ALA A 41 30.48 22.13 17.45
N VAL A 42 30.20 21.15 18.30
CA VAL A 42 28.95 20.37 18.30
C VAL A 42 27.76 21.25 18.73
N VAL A 43 27.91 22.14 19.69
CA VAL A 43 26.83 23.04 20.15
C VAL A 43 26.52 24.10 19.08
N VAL A 44 27.54 24.64 18.40
CA VAL A 44 27.34 25.66 17.35
C VAL A 44 26.70 25.04 16.10
N THR A 45 27.09 23.85 15.68
CA THR A 45 26.45 23.15 14.54
C THR A 45 25.02 22.75 14.85
N SER A 46 24.71 22.31 16.07
CA SER A 46 23.33 22.00 16.48
C SER A 46 22.44 23.25 16.55
N ALA A 47 22.98 24.39 16.98
CA ALA A 47 22.25 25.67 17.02
C ALA A 47 21.99 26.23 15.60
N LEU A 48 22.93 26.09 14.66
CA LEU A 48 22.75 26.51 13.26
C LEU A 48 21.75 25.62 12.51
N LEU A 49 21.71 24.33 12.77
CA LEU A 49 20.69 23.43 12.22
C LEU A 49 19.30 23.69 12.80
N ALA A 50 19.19 24.05 14.09
CA ALA A 50 17.93 24.41 14.70
C ALA A 50 17.40 25.77 14.19
N THR A 51 18.27 26.76 13.96
CA THR A 51 17.88 28.06 13.38
C THR A 51 17.48 27.93 11.90
N ALA A 52 18.15 27.11 11.11
CA ALA A 52 17.74 26.83 9.72
C ALA A 52 16.37 26.17 9.68
N ALA A 53 16.08 25.20 10.56
CA ALA A 53 14.76 24.56 10.67
C ALA A 53 13.67 25.54 11.16
N PHE A 54 14.02 26.51 12.02
CA PHE A 54 13.07 27.50 12.55
C PHE A 54 12.75 28.62 11.56
N VAL A 55 13.71 29.01 10.71
CA VAL A 55 13.52 30.04 9.67
C VAL A 55 12.70 29.47 8.51
N THR A 56 12.88 28.21 8.12
CA THR A 56 12.06 27.57 7.08
C THR A 56 10.61 27.32 7.52
N HIS A 57 10.35 27.27 8.85
CA HIS A 57 9.02 27.05 9.38
C HIS A 57 8.14 28.30 9.50
N ARG A 58 8.72 29.51 9.42
CA ARG A 58 7.98 30.78 9.56
C ARG A 58 7.67 31.50 8.24
N LEU A 59 8.17 31.03 7.10
CA LEU A 59 7.91 31.63 5.80
C LEU A 59 7.06 30.74 4.90
N TRP A 60 5.88 30.33 5.40
CA TRP A 60 4.82 29.81 4.55
C TRP A 60 3.89 30.97 4.19
N PRO A 61 4.05 31.60 3.03
CA PRO A 61 3.14 32.66 2.63
C PRO A 61 1.80 32.06 2.18
N LEU A 62 0.76 32.68 2.65
CA LEU A 62 -0.62 32.63 2.20
C LEU A 62 -0.72 33.09 0.73
N THR A 63 -0.30 32.29 -0.24
CA THR A 63 -0.56 32.55 -1.65
C THR A 63 -0.84 31.24 -2.39
N ASP A 64 -1.98 30.64 -2.08
CA ASP A 64 -2.62 29.70 -3.01
C ASP A 64 -3.73 30.44 -3.77
N ARG A 65 -3.36 31.55 -4.44
CA ARG A 65 -4.16 32.17 -5.50
C ARG A 65 -3.55 31.76 -6.84
N ALA A 66 -4.36 31.05 -7.62
CA ALA A 66 -4.11 30.63 -8.99
C ALA A 66 -3.11 29.48 -9.19
N ALA A 67 -3.50 28.25 -8.82
CA ALA A 67 -3.08 27.10 -9.59
C ALA A 67 -3.97 27.02 -10.84
N GLY A 68 -3.65 27.83 -11.82
CA GLY A 68 -4.14 27.66 -13.19
C GLY A 68 -3.74 26.26 -13.65
N ALA A 69 -4.63 25.62 -14.38
CA ALA A 69 -4.40 24.35 -15.04
C ALA A 69 -3.10 24.42 -15.84
N ILE A 70 -2.06 23.76 -15.37
CA ILE A 70 -0.91 23.46 -16.22
C ILE A 70 -1.30 22.19 -16.97
N ASP A 71 -1.87 22.39 -18.15
CA ASP A 71 -1.97 21.35 -19.16
C ASP A 71 -0.56 20.95 -19.56
N ALA A 72 -0.23 19.69 -19.34
CA ALA A 72 0.98 19.08 -19.89
C ALA A 72 0.87 19.10 -21.42
N PRO A 73 1.91 19.51 -22.17
CA PRO A 73 1.86 19.58 -23.62
C PRO A 73 1.74 18.19 -24.24
N GLY A 74 0.71 18.00 -25.04
CA GLY A 74 0.69 17.15 -26.20
C GLY A 74 0.64 15.63 -26.01
N LEU A 75 -0.54 15.09 -25.65
CA LEU A 75 -1.03 13.82 -26.19
C LEU A 75 -2.44 14.07 -26.70
N THR A 76 -2.55 14.31 -27.99
CA THR A 76 -3.80 14.35 -28.72
C THR A 76 -4.51 12.99 -28.58
N ALA A 77 -5.63 12.99 -27.87
CA ALA A 77 -6.54 11.87 -27.87
C ALA A 77 -7.25 11.81 -29.23
N PRO A 78 -7.46 10.63 -29.84
CA PRO A 78 -8.34 10.53 -30.99
C PRO A 78 -9.76 10.90 -30.57
N SER A 79 -10.33 11.89 -31.26
CA SER A 79 -11.72 12.30 -31.17
C SER A 79 -12.60 11.20 -31.77
N GLY A 80 -13.51 10.64 -30.99
CA GLY A 80 -14.55 9.77 -31.51
C GLY A 80 -15.14 8.84 -30.45
N GLY A 81 -16.37 9.12 -30.02
CA GLY A 81 -17.19 8.24 -29.19
C GLY A 81 -17.53 8.84 -27.83
N GLY A 82 -18.82 9.16 -27.63
CA GLY A 82 -19.37 9.58 -26.35
C GLY A 82 -19.10 8.56 -25.22
N PRO A 83 -19.31 8.91 -23.95
CA PRO A 83 -18.96 8.07 -22.82
C PRO A 83 -19.94 6.88 -22.67
N GLY A 84 -19.83 5.92 -23.59
CA GLY A 84 -20.29 4.57 -23.30
C GLY A 84 -19.38 4.02 -22.21
N ALA A 85 -19.95 3.62 -21.08
CA ALA A 85 -19.20 2.92 -20.03
C ALA A 85 -18.53 1.71 -20.69
N ALA A 86 -17.19 1.68 -20.68
CA ALA A 86 -16.46 0.51 -21.17
C ALA A 86 -17.01 -0.74 -20.43
N PRO A 87 -17.23 -1.85 -21.13
CA PRO A 87 -17.80 -3.04 -20.52
C PRO A 87 -16.95 -3.44 -19.31
N LYS A 88 -17.64 -3.66 -18.19
CA LYS A 88 -16.98 -4.08 -16.95
C LYS A 88 -16.36 -5.45 -17.19
N VAL A 89 -15.03 -5.52 -17.10
CA VAL A 89 -14.32 -6.79 -17.20
C VAL A 89 -14.57 -7.59 -15.92
N GLU A 90 -15.24 -8.71 -16.04
CA GLU A 90 -15.45 -9.67 -14.94
C GLU A 90 -14.45 -10.80 -15.04
N LEU A 91 -14.06 -11.34 -13.86
CA LEU A 91 -13.19 -12.50 -13.82
C LEU A 91 -13.94 -13.75 -14.27
N VAL A 92 -13.38 -14.42 -15.25
CA VAL A 92 -13.90 -15.70 -15.75
C VAL A 92 -12.92 -16.80 -15.37
N ALA A 93 -13.38 -17.75 -14.56
CA ALA A 93 -12.62 -18.95 -14.27
C ALA A 93 -12.42 -19.75 -15.57
N GLY A 94 -11.18 -20.11 -15.84
CA GLY A 94 -10.82 -20.89 -17.03
C GLY A 94 -9.93 -22.08 -16.67
N ALA A 95 -9.78 -23.02 -17.60
CA ALA A 95 -8.76 -24.05 -17.46
C ALA A 95 -7.36 -23.38 -17.32
N PRO A 96 -6.50 -23.83 -16.39
CA PRO A 96 -5.17 -23.28 -16.24
C PRO A 96 -4.38 -23.36 -17.55
N ALA A 97 -3.76 -22.27 -17.96
CA ALA A 97 -2.91 -22.22 -19.13
C ALA A 97 -1.54 -22.89 -18.91
N GLY A 98 -1.36 -23.56 -17.77
CA GLY A 98 -0.14 -24.19 -17.32
C GLY A 98 0.19 -23.80 -15.87
N HIS A 99 1.37 -24.18 -15.39
CA HIS A 99 1.81 -23.91 -14.04
C HIS A 99 3.12 -23.09 -14.02
N PRO A 100 3.13 -21.87 -13.46
CA PRO A 100 4.36 -21.12 -13.27
C PRO A 100 5.26 -21.83 -12.23
N LYS A 101 6.58 -21.82 -12.48
CA LYS A 101 7.55 -22.41 -11.55
C LYS A 101 7.68 -21.54 -10.30
N HIS A 102 7.68 -22.17 -9.15
CA HIS A 102 8.00 -21.61 -7.84
C HIS A 102 7.37 -20.23 -7.55
N VAL A 103 6.18 -20.22 -6.96
CA VAL A 103 5.48 -19.00 -6.51
C VAL A 103 5.45 -19.00 -4.97
N PRO A 104 6.35 -18.24 -4.31
CA PRO A 104 6.47 -18.20 -2.83
C PRO A 104 5.43 -17.25 -2.24
N ALA A 105 4.17 -17.41 -2.58
CA ALA A 105 3.04 -16.66 -2.04
C ALA A 105 2.01 -17.63 -1.44
N ARG A 106 1.31 -17.21 -0.40
CA ARG A 106 0.22 -18.01 0.18
C ARG A 106 -1.03 -18.01 -0.69
N ALA A 107 -1.29 -16.90 -1.38
CA ALA A 107 -2.33 -16.81 -2.41
C ALA A 107 -1.83 -15.99 -3.59
N ALA A 108 -2.23 -16.37 -4.79
CA ALA A 108 -1.82 -15.72 -6.03
C ALA A 108 -2.87 -15.92 -7.14
N ILE A 109 -2.94 -14.96 -8.06
CA ILE A 109 -3.75 -15.04 -9.27
C ILE A 109 -3.05 -14.31 -10.42
N VAL A 110 -3.18 -14.84 -11.63
CA VAL A 110 -2.74 -14.22 -12.90
C VAL A 110 -3.95 -14.13 -13.82
N VAL A 111 -4.24 -12.92 -14.28
CA VAL A 111 -5.43 -12.61 -15.06
C VAL A 111 -5.03 -11.92 -16.36
N ASP A 112 -5.57 -12.38 -17.47
CA ASP A 112 -5.62 -11.59 -18.70
C ASP A 112 -6.72 -10.52 -18.56
N ARG A 113 -6.30 -9.28 -18.34
CA ARG A 113 -7.22 -8.15 -18.16
C ARG A 113 -8.05 -7.88 -19.42
N THR A 114 -7.55 -8.22 -20.59
CA THR A 114 -8.24 -7.93 -21.87
C THR A 114 -9.52 -8.76 -22.00
N THR A 115 -9.47 -10.01 -21.54
CA THR A 115 -10.57 -10.99 -21.65
C THR A 115 -11.27 -11.27 -20.32
N GLY A 116 -10.68 -10.88 -19.18
CA GLY A 116 -11.13 -11.29 -17.84
C GLY A 116 -10.72 -12.72 -17.45
N ARG A 117 -10.09 -13.48 -18.35
CA ARG A 117 -9.75 -14.89 -18.12
C ARG A 117 -8.68 -15.03 -17.04
N VAL A 118 -8.95 -15.87 -16.05
CA VAL A 118 -7.95 -16.32 -15.08
C VAL A 118 -7.04 -17.35 -15.74
N LEU A 119 -5.76 -17.01 -15.90
CA LEU A 119 -4.77 -17.87 -16.54
C LEU A 119 -4.19 -18.89 -15.57
N TRP A 120 -4.06 -18.52 -14.31
CA TRP A 120 -3.57 -19.38 -13.25
C TRP A 120 -3.90 -18.79 -11.88
N GLN A 121 -4.03 -19.66 -10.88
CA GLN A 121 -4.30 -19.27 -9.50
C GLN A 121 -3.74 -20.29 -8.50
N LYS A 122 -3.45 -19.80 -7.29
CA LYS A 122 -3.03 -20.57 -6.11
C LYS A 122 -3.72 -20.00 -4.88
N GLY A 123 -4.59 -20.78 -4.22
CA GLY A 123 -5.31 -20.33 -3.02
C GLY A 123 -6.04 -19.00 -3.23
N ALA A 124 -6.57 -18.76 -4.44
CA ALA A 124 -7.06 -17.43 -4.85
C ALA A 124 -8.22 -16.92 -4.02
N HIS A 125 -9.04 -17.81 -3.46
CA HIS A 125 -10.18 -17.49 -2.59
C HIS A 125 -9.85 -17.57 -1.09
N ARG A 126 -8.58 -17.69 -0.73
CA ARG A 126 -8.16 -17.70 0.67
C ARG A 126 -8.13 -16.28 1.22
N PRO A 127 -8.96 -15.92 2.23
CA PRO A 127 -8.88 -14.61 2.89
C PRO A 127 -7.55 -14.49 3.67
N LEU A 128 -6.82 -13.42 3.40
CA LEU A 128 -5.56 -13.09 4.06
C LEU A 128 -5.53 -11.59 4.39
N PRO A 129 -4.77 -11.16 5.42
CA PRO A 129 -4.49 -9.75 5.64
C PRO A 129 -3.79 -9.16 4.39
N ILE A 130 -4.23 -7.98 3.98
CA ILE A 130 -3.83 -7.37 2.68
C ILE A 130 -3.01 -6.08 2.82
N ALA A 131 -2.76 -5.64 4.05
CA ALA A 131 -2.03 -4.40 4.29
C ALA A 131 -2.56 -3.23 3.44
N SER A 132 -1.68 -2.42 2.87
CA SER A 132 -2.03 -1.23 2.07
C SER A 132 -2.70 -1.51 0.71
N LEU A 133 -2.94 -2.76 0.30
CA LEU A 133 -3.84 -3.03 -0.83
C LEU A 133 -5.27 -2.56 -0.50
N THR A 134 -5.64 -2.46 0.78
CA THR A 134 -6.85 -1.81 1.28
C THR A 134 -7.12 -0.44 0.63
N LYS A 135 -6.06 0.34 0.35
CA LYS A 135 -6.18 1.69 -0.23
C LYS A 135 -6.73 1.70 -1.66
N LEU A 136 -6.75 0.56 -2.34
CA LEU A 136 -7.43 0.42 -3.63
C LEU A 136 -8.95 0.59 -3.47
N MET A 137 -9.56 -0.09 -2.49
CA MET A 137 -10.98 0.08 -2.17
C MET A 137 -11.25 1.49 -1.62
N THR A 138 -10.38 2.01 -0.78
CA THR A 138 -10.48 3.39 -0.29
C THR A 138 -10.53 4.39 -1.44
N ALA A 139 -9.69 4.21 -2.46
CA ALA A 139 -9.67 5.08 -3.63
C ALA A 139 -10.93 4.91 -4.48
N LEU A 140 -11.43 3.70 -4.70
CA LEU A 140 -12.68 3.45 -5.41
C LEU A 140 -13.86 4.16 -4.76
N VAL A 141 -14.04 3.98 -3.44
CA VAL A 141 -15.12 4.60 -2.67
C VAL A 141 -14.96 6.13 -2.56
N ALA A 142 -13.73 6.64 -2.48
CA ALA A 142 -13.50 8.08 -2.46
C ALA A 142 -13.70 8.75 -3.82
N ALA A 143 -13.50 8.02 -4.91
CA ALA A 143 -13.62 8.50 -6.28
C ALA A 143 -14.97 8.13 -6.96
N ASP A 144 -15.96 7.63 -6.21
CA ASP A 144 -17.32 7.32 -6.71
C ASP A 144 -18.02 8.55 -7.31
N ARG A 145 -17.66 9.73 -6.82
CA ARG A 145 -17.99 11.03 -7.41
C ARG A 145 -16.69 11.72 -7.80
N LYS A 146 -16.75 12.55 -8.83
CA LYS A 146 -15.59 13.36 -9.30
C LYS A 146 -14.91 13.98 -8.07
N PRO A 147 -13.60 13.73 -7.86
CA PRO A 147 -12.89 14.33 -6.74
C PRO A 147 -12.97 15.84 -6.78
N GLY A 148 -13.47 16.40 -5.70
CA GLY A 148 -13.81 17.82 -5.58
C GLY A 148 -12.62 18.69 -5.17
N GLY A 149 -12.96 19.85 -4.62
CA GLY A 149 -12.03 20.90 -4.23
C GLY A 149 -11.19 20.60 -2.99
N ALA A 150 -10.73 21.69 -2.38
CA ALA A 150 -9.96 21.62 -1.14
C ALA A 150 -10.87 21.46 0.07
N PHE A 151 -10.35 20.79 1.10
CA PHE A 151 -10.98 20.67 2.42
C PHE A 151 -9.94 20.89 3.53
N VAL A 152 -10.43 21.17 4.73
CA VAL A 152 -9.57 21.36 5.90
C VAL A 152 -9.42 20.04 6.65
N VAL A 153 -8.19 19.70 7.00
CA VAL A 153 -7.86 18.53 7.82
C VAL A 153 -8.38 18.76 9.24
N THR A 154 -9.11 17.79 9.77
CA THR A 154 -9.61 17.81 11.15
C THR A 154 -8.78 16.88 12.04
N PRO A 155 -8.83 17.02 13.39
CA PRO A 155 -8.14 16.09 14.30
C PRO A 155 -8.47 14.61 14.04
N ALA A 156 -9.69 14.28 13.63
CA ALA A 156 -10.12 12.91 13.31
C ALA A 156 -9.40 12.30 12.08
N MET A 157 -8.73 13.10 11.28
CA MET A 157 -7.97 12.68 10.10
C MET A 157 -6.50 12.38 10.40
N THR A 158 -6.01 12.81 11.56
CA THR A 158 -4.60 12.76 11.96
C THR A 158 -4.29 11.64 12.97
N GLY A 159 -3.03 11.52 13.42
CA GLY A 159 -2.65 10.56 14.46
C GLY A 159 -2.64 9.10 14.00
N VAL A 160 -2.60 8.84 12.70
CA VAL A 160 -2.55 7.49 12.15
C VAL A 160 -1.10 7.00 12.15
N PRO A 161 -0.84 5.80 12.67
CA PRO A 161 0.52 5.27 12.70
C PRO A 161 1.00 4.79 11.31
N GLY A 162 2.30 4.47 11.23
CA GLY A 162 2.98 4.01 10.02
C GLY A 162 3.38 5.16 9.09
N TYR A 163 3.42 4.91 7.78
CA TYR A 163 3.81 5.96 6.83
C TYR A 163 2.69 6.99 6.63
N THR A 164 3.02 8.24 6.87
CA THR A 164 2.10 9.39 6.78
C THR A 164 2.75 10.57 6.07
N LEU A 165 1.95 11.52 5.64
CA LEU A 165 2.40 12.84 5.17
C LEU A 165 2.71 13.79 6.33
N GLY A 166 2.30 13.44 7.55
CA GLY A 166 2.35 14.32 8.71
C GLY A 166 1.28 15.41 8.70
N LEU A 167 0.08 15.10 8.18
CA LEU A 167 -1.04 16.03 8.16
C LEU A 167 -1.37 16.54 9.56
N LYS A 168 -1.61 17.86 9.64
CA LYS A 168 -2.00 18.54 10.88
C LYS A 168 -3.42 19.08 10.76
N ALA A 169 -4.15 19.12 11.87
CA ALA A 169 -5.43 19.80 11.91
C ALA A 169 -5.26 21.27 11.50
N GLY A 170 -6.13 21.75 10.61
CA GLY A 170 -6.04 23.06 10.00
C GLY A 170 -5.37 23.08 8.62
N ASP A 171 -4.63 22.05 8.22
CA ASP A 171 -4.03 21.96 6.87
C ASP A 171 -5.14 21.99 5.81
N ARG A 172 -4.89 22.74 4.71
CA ARG A 172 -5.77 22.77 3.56
C ARG A 172 -5.23 21.85 2.47
N VAL A 173 -6.00 20.82 2.10
CA VAL A 173 -5.61 19.79 1.15
C VAL A 173 -6.71 19.55 0.11
N THR A 174 -6.36 18.98 -1.05
CA THR A 174 -7.37 18.59 -2.06
C THR A 174 -7.59 17.09 -2.04
N GLU A 175 -8.80 16.64 -2.39
CA GLU A 175 -9.10 15.22 -2.54
C GLU A 175 -8.15 14.54 -3.53
N ARG A 176 -7.85 15.19 -4.65
CA ARG A 176 -6.93 14.68 -5.66
C ARG A 176 -5.52 14.45 -5.10
N ARG A 177 -5.02 15.39 -4.28
CA ARG A 177 -3.74 15.24 -3.58
C ARG A 177 -3.77 14.06 -2.60
N MET A 178 -4.85 13.92 -1.85
CA MET A 178 -4.97 12.80 -0.90
C MET A 178 -5.11 11.45 -1.59
N LEU A 179 -5.83 11.35 -2.70
CA LEU A 179 -5.87 10.14 -3.53
C LEU A 179 -4.47 9.77 -4.05
N ALA A 180 -3.73 10.75 -4.60
CA ALA A 180 -2.36 10.52 -5.06
C ALA A 180 -1.44 10.07 -3.92
N ALA A 181 -1.51 10.72 -2.77
CA ALA A 181 -0.71 10.35 -1.60
C ALA A 181 -1.02 8.93 -1.09
N ALA A 182 -2.30 8.55 -1.02
CA ALA A 182 -2.73 7.23 -0.60
C ALA A 182 -2.29 6.12 -1.57
N LEU A 183 -2.41 6.35 -2.88
CA LEU A 183 -2.11 5.35 -3.90
C LEU A 183 -0.61 5.26 -4.23
N ILE A 184 0.06 6.40 -4.40
CA ILE A 184 1.46 6.48 -4.85
C ILE A 184 2.41 6.29 -3.67
N ALA A 185 2.33 7.16 -2.66
CA ALA A 185 3.19 7.09 -1.49
C ALA A 185 2.71 6.10 -0.41
N SER A 186 1.47 5.61 -0.55
CA SER A 186 0.86 4.73 0.46
C SER A 186 0.60 5.38 1.82
N ALA A 187 0.37 6.70 1.87
CA ALA A 187 0.17 7.46 3.10
C ALA A 187 -1.14 7.08 3.82
N ASN A 188 -1.04 6.77 5.12
CA ASN A 188 -2.17 6.30 5.93
C ASN A 188 -3.09 7.46 6.35
N ASP A 189 -2.52 8.61 6.72
CA ASP A 189 -3.27 9.82 7.05
C ASP A 189 -4.04 10.38 5.84
N ALA A 190 -3.50 10.27 4.64
CA ALA A 190 -4.21 10.62 3.42
C ALA A 190 -5.45 9.74 3.19
N ALA A 191 -5.35 8.42 3.44
CA ALA A 191 -6.48 7.50 3.37
C ALA A 191 -7.55 7.84 4.43
N ASN A 192 -7.15 8.16 5.66
CA ASN A 192 -8.05 8.59 6.72
C ASN A 192 -8.70 9.94 6.41
N ALA A 193 -7.93 10.90 5.89
CA ALA A 193 -8.46 12.20 5.48
C ALA A 193 -9.55 12.07 4.42
N LEU A 194 -9.33 11.24 3.39
CA LEU A 194 -10.37 10.90 2.40
C LEU A 194 -11.61 10.30 3.04
N ALA A 195 -11.42 9.33 3.95
CA ALA A 195 -12.50 8.62 4.61
C ALA A 195 -13.39 9.56 5.44
N VAL A 196 -12.77 10.38 6.30
CA VAL A 196 -13.50 11.34 7.13
C VAL A 196 -14.15 12.42 6.28
N HIS A 197 -13.44 12.97 5.29
CA HIS A 197 -13.96 13.99 4.40
C HIS A 197 -15.20 13.49 3.60
N ARG A 198 -15.14 12.28 3.06
CA ARG A 198 -16.20 11.69 2.21
C ARG A 198 -17.40 11.15 2.98
N SER A 199 -17.25 10.86 4.27
CA SER A 199 -18.30 10.18 5.03
C SER A 199 -18.53 10.74 6.45
N GLY A 200 -17.80 11.78 6.85
CA GLY A 200 -17.87 12.38 8.18
C GLY A 200 -17.21 11.57 9.29
N SER A 201 -16.93 10.28 9.07
CA SER A 201 -16.20 9.44 10.04
C SER A 201 -15.60 8.20 9.37
N ILE A 202 -14.55 7.65 9.99
CA ILE A 202 -13.94 6.38 9.58
C ILE A 202 -14.97 5.24 9.57
N ALA A 203 -15.77 5.13 10.62
CA ALA A 203 -16.77 4.06 10.72
C ALA A 203 -17.82 4.11 9.59
N ARG A 204 -18.29 5.31 9.22
CA ARG A 204 -19.22 5.46 8.08
C ARG A 204 -18.55 5.11 6.77
N PHE A 205 -17.30 5.49 6.58
CA PHE A 205 -16.55 5.18 5.37
C PHE A 205 -16.28 3.68 5.24
N VAL A 206 -15.91 3.01 6.33
CA VAL A 206 -15.72 1.55 6.36
C VAL A 206 -17.00 0.81 6.00
N ARG A 207 -18.17 1.28 6.48
CA ARG A 207 -19.45 0.71 6.03
C ARG A 207 -19.65 0.85 4.52
N ARG A 208 -19.24 1.97 3.91
CA ARG A 208 -19.29 2.15 2.45
C ARG A 208 -18.31 1.22 1.73
N MET A 209 -17.08 1.05 2.26
CA MET A 209 -16.12 0.09 1.69
C MET A 209 -16.70 -1.33 1.67
N ASN A 210 -17.31 -1.77 2.77
CA ASN A 210 -17.95 -3.09 2.85
C ASN A 210 -19.23 -3.19 2.01
N ALA A 211 -19.96 -2.11 1.83
CA ALA A 211 -21.09 -2.06 0.90
C ALA A 211 -20.62 -2.19 -0.55
N GLU A 212 -19.57 -1.46 -0.93
CA GLU A 212 -18.97 -1.56 -2.27
C GLU A 212 -18.39 -2.95 -2.52
N ALA A 213 -17.76 -3.58 -1.51
CA ALA A 213 -17.29 -4.96 -1.61
C ALA A 213 -18.44 -5.92 -1.97
N ARG A 214 -19.60 -5.79 -1.30
CA ARG A 214 -20.80 -6.59 -1.62
C ARG A 214 -21.33 -6.31 -3.03
N THR A 215 -21.38 -5.04 -3.44
CA THR A 215 -21.82 -4.63 -4.79
C THR A 215 -20.94 -5.20 -5.88
N LEU A 216 -19.64 -5.35 -5.61
CA LEU A 216 -18.67 -5.95 -6.53
C LEU A 216 -18.60 -7.48 -6.43
N GLY A 217 -19.41 -8.13 -5.59
CA GLY A 217 -19.40 -9.59 -5.38
C GLY A 217 -18.13 -10.11 -4.71
N LEU A 218 -17.47 -9.30 -3.87
CA LEU A 218 -16.24 -9.68 -3.18
C LEU A 218 -16.57 -10.45 -1.89
N HIS A 219 -16.71 -11.76 -2.02
CA HIS A 219 -17.19 -12.61 -0.93
C HIS A 219 -16.14 -12.90 0.14
N ASP A 220 -14.85 -12.79 -0.20
CA ASP A 220 -13.72 -13.06 0.70
C ASP A 220 -13.14 -11.77 1.31
N THR A 221 -13.84 -10.62 1.17
CA THR A 221 -13.33 -9.30 1.54
C THR A 221 -14.08 -8.67 2.68
N HIS A 222 -13.34 -8.20 3.69
CA HIS A 222 -13.85 -7.39 4.79
C HIS A 222 -12.87 -6.26 5.14
N TYR A 223 -13.40 -5.07 5.40
CA TYR A 223 -12.64 -3.89 5.82
C TYR A 223 -13.05 -3.44 7.21
N SER A 224 -12.08 -3.03 8.03
CA SER A 224 -12.24 -2.41 9.35
C SER A 224 -11.66 -0.99 9.41
N ASN A 225 -10.76 -0.65 8.48
CA ASN A 225 -10.20 0.69 8.36
C ASN A 225 -9.80 1.01 6.90
N PRO A 226 -9.58 2.31 6.54
CA PRO A 226 -9.32 2.71 5.17
C PRO A 226 -7.84 2.58 4.75
N SER A 227 -6.92 2.26 5.65
CA SER A 227 -5.47 2.29 5.36
C SER A 227 -4.81 0.92 5.28
N GLY A 228 -5.37 -0.10 5.94
CA GLY A 228 -4.79 -1.44 6.05
C GLY A 228 -3.63 -1.53 7.05
N ILE A 229 -3.53 -0.59 7.99
CA ILE A 229 -2.48 -0.58 9.01
C ILE A 229 -2.96 -1.27 10.30
N PHE A 230 -2.05 -2.01 10.96
CA PHE A 230 -2.24 -2.68 12.26
C PHE A 230 -3.42 -3.65 12.35
N ASP A 231 -3.98 -4.06 11.24
CA ASP A 231 -5.23 -4.74 11.29
C ASP A 231 -5.19 -6.08 10.55
N THR A 232 -5.41 -7.13 11.31
CA THR A 232 -5.67 -8.46 10.76
C THR A 232 -7.12 -8.61 10.30
N ALA A 233 -8.02 -7.65 10.60
CA ALA A 233 -9.40 -7.67 10.20
C ALA A 233 -9.66 -7.06 8.80
N ASN A 234 -8.69 -6.35 8.20
CA ASN A 234 -8.72 -6.04 6.77
C ASN A 234 -8.25 -7.25 5.98
N ASN A 235 -9.17 -8.12 5.62
CA ASN A 235 -8.89 -9.35 4.89
C ASN A 235 -9.48 -9.29 3.49
N SER A 236 -8.82 -9.96 2.55
CA SER A 236 -9.31 -10.17 1.20
C SER A 236 -8.62 -11.37 0.56
N SER A 237 -9.14 -11.85 -0.56
CA SER A 237 -8.52 -12.90 -1.34
C SER A 237 -7.77 -12.33 -2.55
N ALA A 238 -6.92 -13.15 -3.17
CA ALA A 238 -6.24 -12.76 -4.41
C ALA A 238 -7.24 -12.55 -5.54
N TRP A 239 -8.33 -13.32 -5.58
CA TRP A 239 -9.43 -13.17 -6.51
C TRP A 239 -10.11 -11.80 -6.37
N ASP A 240 -10.52 -11.46 -5.16
CA ASP A 240 -11.20 -10.20 -4.89
C ASP A 240 -10.29 -8.99 -5.14
N GLN A 241 -9.00 -9.10 -4.76
CA GLN A 241 -8.02 -8.05 -5.06
C GLN A 241 -7.74 -7.90 -6.57
N ALA A 242 -7.84 -8.96 -7.35
CA ALA A 242 -7.77 -8.87 -8.81
C ALA A 242 -9.01 -8.13 -9.36
N THR A 243 -10.22 -8.43 -8.88
CA THR A 243 -11.44 -7.71 -9.24
C THR A 243 -11.33 -6.23 -8.90
N ILE A 244 -10.89 -5.88 -7.69
CA ILE A 244 -10.65 -4.49 -7.26
C ILE A 244 -9.63 -3.81 -8.19
N SER A 245 -8.54 -4.51 -8.52
CA SER A 245 -7.49 -4.01 -9.42
C SER A 245 -8.02 -3.69 -10.82
N LEU A 246 -8.89 -4.54 -11.36
CA LEU A 246 -9.56 -4.27 -12.64
C LEU A 246 -10.41 -3.01 -12.57
N ARG A 247 -11.22 -2.84 -11.52
CA ARG A 247 -12.06 -1.65 -11.30
C ARG A 247 -11.24 -0.37 -11.18
N VAL A 248 -10.10 -0.42 -10.46
CA VAL A 248 -9.17 0.71 -10.36
C VAL A 248 -8.59 1.08 -11.73
N LEU A 249 -8.22 0.09 -12.54
CA LEU A 249 -7.67 0.30 -13.88
C LEU A 249 -8.72 0.76 -14.91
N GLU A 250 -10.00 0.53 -14.69
CA GLU A 250 -11.11 1.05 -15.50
C GLU A 250 -11.31 2.56 -15.30
N GLN A 251 -11.09 3.07 -14.08
CA GLN A 251 -11.26 4.50 -13.79
C GLN A 251 -10.04 5.31 -14.27
N PRO A 252 -10.20 6.26 -15.22
CA PRO A 252 -9.06 6.97 -15.81
C PRO A 252 -8.18 7.72 -14.82
N LEU A 253 -8.78 8.34 -13.79
CA LEU A 253 -8.05 9.05 -12.74
C LEU A 253 -7.20 8.09 -11.90
N LEU A 254 -7.81 7.02 -11.40
CA LEU A 254 -7.13 6.04 -10.54
C LEU A 254 -6.05 5.29 -11.31
N ARG A 255 -6.34 4.88 -12.56
CA ARG A 255 -5.37 4.25 -13.46
C ARG A 255 -4.13 5.12 -13.66
N ARG A 256 -4.31 6.44 -13.89
CA ARG A 256 -3.16 7.35 -13.98
C ARG A 256 -2.37 7.40 -12.67
N MET A 257 -3.05 7.49 -11.53
CA MET A 257 -2.37 7.56 -10.23
C MET A 257 -1.57 6.30 -9.91
N VAL A 258 -2.16 5.10 -10.05
CA VAL A 258 -1.46 3.85 -9.74
C VAL A 258 -0.31 3.55 -10.72
N GLY A 259 -0.36 4.10 -11.93
CA GLY A 259 0.70 3.98 -12.94
C GLY A 259 1.76 5.09 -12.86
N SER A 260 1.63 6.05 -11.95
CA SER A 260 2.57 7.17 -11.84
C SER A 260 3.76 6.79 -10.98
N LYS A 261 4.98 7.07 -11.48
CA LYS A 261 6.23 6.94 -10.71
C LYS A 261 6.31 7.94 -9.57
N SER A 262 5.78 9.14 -9.81
CA SER A 262 5.73 10.22 -8.82
C SER A 262 4.52 11.12 -9.05
N TYR A 263 4.22 11.95 -8.06
CA TYR A 263 3.19 13.00 -8.13
C TYR A 263 3.71 14.24 -7.43
N THR A 264 3.86 15.32 -8.15
CA THR A 264 4.24 16.63 -7.59
C THR A 264 2.97 17.37 -7.16
N ALA A 265 2.81 17.52 -5.85
CA ALA A 265 1.65 18.18 -5.23
C ALA A 265 1.85 19.71 -5.12
N SER A 266 3.11 20.15 -4.97
CA SER A 266 3.56 21.53 -4.93
C SER A 266 5.06 21.56 -5.22
N PRO A 267 5.68 22.75 -5.42
CA PRO A 267 7.13 22.85 -5.62
C PRO A 267 7.97 22.20 -4.51
N THR A 268 7.43 22.09 -3.30
CA THR A 268 8.10 21.52 -2.12
C THR A 268 7.56 20.15 -1.69
N ALA A 269 6.54 19.61 -2.36
CA ALA A 269 5.91 18.34 -1.98
C ALA A 269 5.77 17.42 -3.19
N SER A 270 6.51 16.32 -3.18
CA SER A 270 6.45 15.26 -4.19
C SER A 270 6.27 13.90 -3.52
N TYR A 271 5.47 13.05 -4.13
CA TYR A 271 5.24 11.67 -3.69
C TYR A 271 5.88 10.72 -4.70
N VAL A 272 6.64 9.75 -4.20
CA VAL A 272 7.29 8.72 -5.04
C VAL A 272 6.59 7.38 -4.83
N SER A 273 6.38 6.66 -5.90
CA SER A 273 5.72 5.36 -5.84
C SER A 273 6.58 4.33 -5.07
N ARG A 274 5.91 3.47 -4.32
CA ARG A 274 6.55 2.33 -3.66
C ARG A 274 6.56 1.07 -4.53
N ASN A 275 5.96 1.12 -5.70
CA ASN A 275 5.95 0.02 -6.67
C ASN A 275 7.14 0.16 -7.62
N THR A 276 8.25 -0.53 -7.33
CA THR A 276 9.49 -0.46 -8.12
C THR A 276 9.32 -1.02 -9.54
N LEU A 277 8.33 -1.88 -9.79
CA LEU A 277 8.05 -2.36 -11.15
C LEU A 277 7.78 -1.24 -12.15
N LEU A 278 7.32 -0.07 -11.69
CA LEU A 278 7.12 1.08 -12.57
C LEU A 278 8.44 1.58 -13.19
N TRP A 279 9.59 1.30 -12.57
CA TRP A 279 10.91 1.62 -13.11
C TRP A 279 11.56 0.43 -13.79
N ASP A 280 11.45 -0.75 -13.18
CA ASP A 280 12.29 -1.91 -13.47
C ASP A 280 11.62 -2.89 -14.43
N TYR A 281 10.30 -2.79 -14.66
CA TYR A 281 9.58 -3.73 -15.50
C TYR A 281 8.94 -3.03 -16.71
N ARG A 282 9.39 -3.40 -17.91
CA ARG A 282 8.90 -2.81 -19.17
C ARG A 282 7.40 -3.04 -19.36
N GLY A 283 6.66 -1.94 -19.49
CA GLY A 283 5.23 -1.95 -19.68
C GLY A 283 4.41 -1.99 -18.39
N ALA A 284 5.03 -1.85 -17.20
CA ALA A 284 4.31 -1.73 -15.94
C ALA A 284 3.35 -0.53 -15.96
N ILE A 285 2.10 -0.75 -15.52
CA ILE A 285 1.03 0.26 -15.44
C ILE A 285 0.43 0.38 -14.04
N GLY A 286 1.06 -0.21 -13.03
CA GLY A 286 0.63 -0.14 -11.63
C GLY A 286 0.85 -1.47 -10.92
N ILE A 287 0.23 -1.72 -9.74
CA ILE A 287 -0.94 -1.03 -9.16
C ILE A 287 -0.60 -0.56 -7.74
N LYS A 288 -0.42 -1.51 -6.79
CA LYS A 288 -0.24 -1.18 -5.37
C LYS A 288 0.56 -2.24 -4.63
N THR A 289 1.38 -1.80 -3.68
CA THR A 289 2.10 -2.66 -2.74
C THR A 289 1.50 -2.57 -1.35
N GLY A 290 1.69 -3.60 -0.54
CA GLY A 290 1.29 -3.63 0.85
C GLY A 290 2.25 -4.46 1.68
N GLN A 291 2.57 -4.01 2.90
CA GLN A 291 3.43 -4.73 3.81
C GLN A 291 3.04 -4.40 5.26
N THR A 292 2.83 -5.43 6.05
CA THR A 292 2.75 -5.40 7.53
C THR A 292 3.28 -6.73 8.07
N THR A 293 3.56 -6.81 9.36
CA THR A 293 3.97 -8.07 9.98
C THR A 293 2.93 -9.19 9.77
N ALA A 294 1.65 -8.87 9.87
CA ALA A 294 0.56 -9.86 9.71
C ALA A 294 0.34 -10.25 8.24
N ALA A 295 0.40 -9.29 7.32
CA ALA A 295 0.13 -9.53 5.90
C ALA A 295 1.34 -10.12 5.14
N GLY A 296 2.57 -9.96 5.66
CA GLY A 296 3.76 -10.17 4.85
C GLY A 296 3.83 -9.19 3.68
N ASN A 297 4.57 -9.54 2.65
CA ASN A 297 4.62 -8.75 1.42
C ASN A 297 3.42 -9.07 0.52
N CYS A 298 2.70 -8.04 0.08
CA CYS A 298 1.56 -8.13 -0.82
C CYS A 298 1.76 -7.18 -2.01
N ILE A 299 1.38 -7.61 -3.20
CA ILE A 299 1.42 -6.77 -4.40
C ILE A 299 0.24 -7.09 -5.34
N ALA A 300 -0.40 -6.03 -5.82
CA ALA A 300 -1.20 -6.05 -7.04
C ALA A 300 -0.37 -5.35 -8.12
N ALA A 301 0.00 -6.06 -9.17
CA ALA A 301 0.81 -5.58 -10.27
C ALA A 301 0.06 -5.69 -11.58
N ALA A 302 0.30 -4.77 -12.50
CA ALA A 302 -0.21 -4.85 -13.86
C ALA A 302 0.82 -4.35 -14.86
N ALA A 303 0.80 -4.98 -16.03
CA ALA A 303 1.60 -4.53 -17.15
C ALA A 303 0.82 -4.62 -18.46
N ARG A 304 1.23 -3.82 -19.45
CA ARG A 304 0.67 -3.80 -20.79
C ARG A 304 1.77 -3.98 -21.84
N ARG A 305 1.54 -4.85 -22.79
CA ARG A 305 2.38 -5.04 -23.97
C ARG A 305 1.48 -5.07 -25.21
N LYS A 306 1.65 -4.12 -26.11
CA LYS A 306 0.75 -3.91 -27.26
C LYS A 306 -0.71 -3.75 -26.78
N ASP A 307 -1.61 -4.58 -27.23
CA ASP A 307 -3.04 -4.63 -26.95
C ASP A 307 -3.40 -5.49 -25.72
N ARG A 308 -2.44 -6.22 -25.14
CA ARG A 308 -2.66 -7.11 -23.99
C ARG A 308 -2.24 -6.48 -22.68
N SER A 309 -2.99 -6.79 -21.64
CA SER A 309 -2.69 -6.41 -20.27
C SER A 309 -2.84 -7.59 -19.32
N ILE A 310 -1.83 -7.82 -18.48
CA ILE A 310 -1.86 -8.86 -17.44
C ILE A 310 -1.94 -8.19 -16.06
N VAL A 311 -2.76 -8.75 -15.20
CA VAL A 311 -2.84 -8.43 -13.78
C VAL A 311 -2.34 -9.61 -12.97
N VAL A 312 -1.51 -9.35 -11.98
CA VAL A 312 -1.01 -10.33 -11.00
C VAL A 312 -1.31 -9.80 -9.61
N VAL A 313 -1.90 -10.65 -8.78
CA VAL A 313 -2.00 -10.37 -7.33
C VAL A 313 -1.29 -11.46 -6.57
N LEU A 314 -0.45 -11.04 -5.63
CA LEU A 314 0.28 -11.91 -4.70
C LEU A 314 -0.02 -11.46 -3.28
N LEU A 315 -0.41 -12.39 -2.42
CA LEU A 315 -0.66 -12.15 -1.00
C LEU A 315 0.26 -13.02 -0.16
N HIS A 316 0.87 -12.41 0.84
CA HIS A 316 1.81 -13.04 1.76
C HIS A 316 2.95 -13.74 1.01
N VAL A 317 3.80 -12.95 0.37
CA VAL A 317 4.97 -13.43 -0.36
C VAL A 317 6.15 -13.58 0.60
N ASP A 318 6.76 -14.75 0.58
CA ASP A 318 8.04 -14.99 1.27
C ASP A 318 9.18 -14.55 0.33
N GLY A 319 9.85 -13.45 0.70
CA GLY A 319 10.96 -12.88 -0.07
C GLY A 319 10.55 -11.78 -1.05
N ASP A 320 11.06 -11.84 -2.29
CA ASP A 320 10.96 -10.80 -3.32
C ASP A 320 9.60 -10.84 -4.04
N GLU A 321 8.70 -9.97 -3.64
CA GLU A 321 7.38 -9.79 -4.26
C GLU A 321 7.47 -9.16 -5.66
N PHE A 322 8.43 -8.27 -5.90
CA PHE A 322 8.58 -7.59 -7.19
C PHE A 322 9.09 -8.55 -8.27
N GLY A 323 10.18 -9.28 -7.99
CA GLY A 323 10.70 -10.28 -8.92
C GLY A 323 9.72 -11.42 -9.15
N THR A 324 8.96 -11.82 -8.12
CA THR A 324 7.92 -12.84 -8.28
C THR A 324 6.79 -12.34 -9.17
N ALA A 325 6.33 -11.10 -8.97
CA ALA A 325 5.31 -10.48 -9.82
C ALA A 325 5.80 -10.31 -11.26
N ALA A 326 7.05 -9.87 -11.47
CA ALA A 326 7.65 -9.74 -12.80
C ALA A 326 7.67 -11.07 -13.56
N ARG A 327 8.11 -12.18 -12.91
CA ARG A 327 8.09 -13.53 -13.51
C ARG A 327 6.67 -13.97 -13.88
N LEU A 328 5.69 -13.67 -13.03
CA LEU A 328 4.29 -14.04 -13.31
C LEU A 328 3.65 -13.16 -14.39
N LEU A 329 4.01 -11.88 -14.50
CA LEU A 329 3.61 -11.03 -15.62
C LEU A 329 4.17 -11.58 -16.93
N ASP A 330 5.46 -11.95 -16.99
CA ASP A 330 6.08 -12.56 -18.15
C ASP A 330 5.43 -13.90 -18.51
N TRP A 331 5.14 -14.72 -17.49
CA TRP A 331 4.43 -15.98 -17.69
C TRP A 331 3.03 -15.72 -18.26
N GLY A 332 2.29 -14.77 -17.71
CA GLY A 332 0.96 -14.38 -18.17
C GLY A 332 0.97 -13.94 -19.64
N PHE A 333 1.91 -13.09 -20.05
CA PHE A 333 2.02 -12.67 -21.45
C PHE A 333 2.33 -13.81 -22.43
N ARG A 334 3.03 -14.87 -22.00
CA ARG A 334 3.27 -16.05 -22.84
C ARG A 334 2.06 -16.98 -22.97
N HIS A 335 1.11 -16.92 -22.02
CA HIS A 335 -0.01 -17.85 -21.93
C HIS A 335 -1.39 -17.18 -22.13
N ALA A 336 -1.44 -15.86 -22.24
CA ALA A 336 -2.61 -15.15 -22.72
C ALA A 336 -2.70 -15.38 -24.23
N GLY A 337 -3.47 -16.35 -24.66
CA GLY A 337 -3.60 -16.87 -26.01
C GLY A 337 -3.89 -15.85 -27.13
#